data_442bf698405791ea9c7b2ca81d800562
#
_entry.id   442bf698405791ea9c7b2ca81d800562
#
_cell.length_a   1.000
_cell.length_b   1.000
_cell.length_c   1.000
_cell.angle_alpha   90.00
_cell.angle_beta   90.00
_cell.angle_gamma   90.00
#
_symmetry.space_group_name_H-M   'P 1'
#
loop_
_entity.id
_entity.type
_entity.pdbx_description
1 polymer ?
#
loop_
_entity_poly.entity_id
_entity_poly.type
_entity_poly.pdbx_seq_one_letter_code
_entity_poly.pdbx_strand_id
1 'polypeptide(L)'
;MMFGRAVGVRVAVTVLGLLAGVVVGVPAGAEPAAARIEDQRVEPDRTIDVGVYSPAMDIVTRVRVLRAADPKEPAPTLYLLNGVGGGSDGNWLDRTDVVEFFKDKQVNVVIPFGGAGSYFADWRTDDPVLGKQRWATFLTKELPPVIDAEFGGTGANAIAGLSMAGTSVFQLALGEPGLYRAIGSYSGCVRTSDPRGQAIVRTVVGSRLGNAANMWGPPTDPAWSANDPYLHAEALRGTDVYISSGTGIPGPYDTVAGAQGDPAQLTMQLLFGAGLEAVTNLCTQQLRDRLQTLGIPATVDLRPNGTHSWGYWEQDMHKSWPVFEAALNRA
;
A
#
# COMPACT_ATOMS: atom_id res chain seq x y z
N MET A 1 -79.26 48.19 61.14
CA MET A 1 -78.06 47.90 61.93
C MET A 1 -77.89 46.39 62.04
N MET A 2 -76.86 45.86 61.71
CA MET A 2 -76.18 44.61 62.02
C MET A 2 -75.73 43.85 60.79
N PHE A 3 -74.43 43.76 60.77
CA PHE A 3 -73.63 43.09 59.79
C PHE A 3 -73.66 41.59 59.89
N GLY A 4 -73.87 40.84 58.74
CA GLY A 4 -73.70 39.41 58.64
C GLY A 4 -72.51 39.06 57.74
N ARG A 5 -71.51 38.45 58.37
CA ARG A 5 -70.29 37.99 57.69
C ARG A 5 -70.58 36.72 56.97
N ALA A 6 -70.31 36.66 55.65
CA ALA A 6 -70.29 35.44 54.89
C ALA A 6 -68.90 34.82 54.85
N VAL A 7 -68.80 33.59 55.29
CA VAL A 7 -67.54 32.77 55.23
C VAL A 7 -67.48 32.06 53.86
N GLY A 8 -66.51 32.46 53.07
CA GLY A 8 -66.25 31.83 51.80
C GLY A 8 -65.27 30.65 51.95
N VAL A 9 -65.74 29.47 51.61
CA VAL A 9 -64.90 28.25 51.48
C VAL A 9 -64.16 28.28 50.14
N ARG A 10 -62.83 28.33 50.18
CA ARG A 10 -62.00 28.17 49.00
C ARG A 10 -61.69 26.69 48.83
N VAL A 11 -62.14 26.10 47.76
CA VAL A 11 -61.75 24.78 47.28
C VAL A 11 -60.49 24.96 46.41
N ALA A 12 -59.38 24.43 46.87
CA ALA A 12 -58.13 24.37 46.07
C ALA A 12 -58.19 23.11 45.15
N VAL A 13 -58.28 23.33 43.85
CA VAL A 13 -58.13 22.28 42.85
C VAL A 13 -56.62 22.17 42.50
N THR A 14 -55.98 21.08 42.93
CA THR A 14 -54.58 20.76 42.58
C THR A 14 -54.63 20.02 41.23
N VAL A 15 -54.18 20.69 40.18
CA VAL A 15 -53.96 20.07 38.86
C VAL A 15 -52.58 19.42 38.87
N LEU A 16 -52.50 18.08 38.95
CA LEU A 16 -51.27 17.32 38.69
C LEU A 16 -51.03 17.28 37.14
N GLY A 17 -50.12 18.09 36.67
CA GLY A 17 -49.62 17.99 35.27
C GLY A 17 -48.67 16.82 35.14
N LEU A 18 -49.08 15.76 34.47
CA LEU A 18 -48.15 14.72 33.96
C LEU A 18 -47.31 15.31 32.80
N LEU A 19 -46.07 15.66 33.06
CA LEU A 19 -45.07 15.89 32.00
C LEU A 19 -44.61 14.53 31.47
N ALA A 20 -45.21 14.06 30.36
CA ALA A 20 -44.66 12.97 29.58
C ALA A 20 -43.39 13.46 28.87
N GLY A 21 -42.23 13.15 29.43
CA GLY A 21 -40.94 13.39 28.78
C GLY A 21 -40.82 12.50 27.53
N VAL A 22 -40.91 13.08 26.35
CA VAL A 22 -40.53 12.43 25.10
C VAL A 22 -39.02 12.31 25.11
N VAL A 23 -38.52 11.10 25.45
CA VAL A 23 -37.12 10.74 25.22
C VAL A 23 -36.99 10.57 23.69
N VAL A 24 -36.51 11.62 23.00
CA VAL A 24 -36.04 11.50 21.62
C VAL A 24 -34.78 10.66 21.69
N GLY A 25 -34.87 9.38 21.38
CA GLY A 25 -33.72 8.50 21.19
C GLY A 25 -32.88 9.09 20.08
N VAL A 26 -31.64 9.51 20.41
CA VAL A 26 -30.61 9.81 19.40
C VAL A 26 -30.43 8.52 18.61
N PRO A 27 -30.60 8.51 17.28
CA PRO A 27 -30.34 7.29 16.51
C PRO A 27 -28.90 6.89 16.82
N ALA A 28 -28.68 5.65 17.25
CA ALA A 28 -27.35 5.06 17.39
C ALA A 28 -26.65 5.33 16.05
N GLY A 29 -25.53 6.05 16.10
CA GLY A 29 -24.77 6.38 14.91
C GLY A 29 -24.52 5.07 14.15
N ALA A 30 -24.75 5.07 12.84
CA ALA A 30 -24.45 3.91 11.99
C ALA A 30 -22.99 3.53 12.28
N GLU A 31 -22.75 2.26 12.60
CA GLU A 31 -21.35 1.78 12.72
C GLU A 31 -20.62 2.16 11.43
N PRO A 32 -19.35 2.63 11.53
CA PRO A 32 -18.58 2.95 10.34
C PRO A 32 -18.55 1.72 9.42
N ALA A 33 -18.83 1.92 8.15
CA ALA A 33 -18.86 0.84 7.18
C ALA A 33 -17.54 0.08 7.21
N ALA A 34 -17.57 -1.24 7.34
CA ALA A 34 -16.38 -2.08 7.31
C ALA A 34 -15.93 -2.32 5.86
N ALA A 35 -14.63 -2.54 5.68
CA ALA A 35 -14.11 -3.01 4.41
C ALA A 35 -14.71 -4.38 4.08
N ARG A 36 -15.06 -4.60 2.81
CA ARG A 36 -15.72 -5.82 2.36
C ARG A 36 -15.53 -6.05 0.86
N ILE A 37 -15.71 -7.27 0.45
CA ILE A 37 -15.82 -7.61 -0.97
C ILE A 37 -17.20 -7.18 -1.48
N GLU A 38 -17.21 -6.40 -2.57
CA GLU A 38 -18.43 -6.01 -3.28
C GLU A 38 -18.75 -6.98 -4.42
N ASP A 39 -17.72 -7.42 -5.12
CA ASP A 39 -17.86 -8.37 -6.23
C ASP A 39 -16.55 -9.14 -6.41
N GLN A 40 -16.65 -10.31 -7.06
CA GLN A 40 -15.50 -11.08 -7.50
C GLN A 40 -15.80 -11.86 -8.79
N ARG A 41 -14.77 -12.05 -9.61
CA ARG A 41 -14.86 -12.78 -10.87
C ARG A 41 -13.58 -13.56 -11.13
N VAL A 42 -13.73 -14.85 -11.48
CA VAL A 42 -12.59 -15.66 -11.93
C VAL A 42 -12.23 -15.26 -13.37
N GLU A 43 -10.97 -14.96 -13.59
CA GLU A 43 -10.44 -14.59 -14.90
C GLU A 43 -9.88 -15.80 -15.66
N PRO A 44 -9.72 -15.71 -16.99
CA PRO A 44 -9.18 -16.81 -17.80
C PRO A 44 -7.76 -17.24 -17.42
N ASP A 45 -6.96 -16.33 -16.85
CA ASP A 45 -5.60 -16.57 -16.36
C ASP A 45 -5.56 -17.22 -14.96
N ARG A 46 -6.71 -17.68 -14.44
CA ARG A 46 -6.89 -18.29 -13.11
C ARG A 46 -6.74 -17.30 -11.95
N THR A 47 -6.56 -16.03 -12.22
CA THR A 47 -6.64 -15.02 -11.16
C THR A 47 -8.10 -14.75 -10.82
N ILE A 48 -8.33 -14.15 -9.65
CA ILE A 48 -9.64 -13.67 -9.25
C ILE A 48 -9.56 -12.14 -9.20
N ASP A 49 -10.43 -11.49 -9.98
CA ASP A 49 -10.61 -10.05 -9.92
C ASP A 49 -11.62 -9.73 -8.82
N VAL A 50 -11.20 -8.99 -7.80
CA VAL A 50 -11.96 -8.73 -6.59
C VAL A 50 -12.14 -7.23 -6.41
N GLY A 51 -13.38 -6.79 -6.27
CA GLY A 51 -13.72 -5.43 -5.87
C GLY A 51 -13.81 -5.34 -4.34
N VAL A 52 -12.92 -4.60 -3.72
CA VAL A 52 -12.91 -4.37 -2.27
C VAL A 52 -13.30 -2.94 -1.96
N TYR A 53 -14.42 -2.74 -1.26
CA TYR A 53 -14.82 -1.43 -0.75
C TYR A 53 -13.88 -0.99 0.37
N SER A 54 -13.30 0.20 0.21
CA SER A 54 -12.47 0.87 1.21
C SER A 54 -13.28 1.97 1.90
N PRO A 55 -13.67 1.83 3.16
CA PRO A 55 -14.29 2.91 3.92
C PRO A 55 -13.41 4.15 4.04
N ALA A 56 -12.09 3.97 4.19
CA ALA A 56 -11.16 5.08 4.31
C ALA A 56 -11.12 5.96 3.05
N MET A 57 -11.25 5.36 1.87
CA MET A 57 -11.26 6.08 0.59
C MET A 57 -12.66 6.34 0.05
N ASP A 58 -13.68 5.61 0.51
CA ASP A 58 -15.05 5.60 0.02
C ASP A 58 -15.15 5.23 -1.47
N ILE A 59 -14.37 4.22 -1.87
CA ILE A 59 -14.37 3.66 -3.23
C ILE A 59 -14.24 2.14 -3.20
N VAL A 60 -14.60 1.50 -4.31
CA VAL A 60 -14.25 0.11 -4.57
C VAL A 60 -12.89 0.06 -5.27
N THR A 61 -11.91 -0.55 -4.62
CA THR A 61 -10.57 -0.78 -5.16
C THR A 61 -10.48 -2.17 -5.78
N ARG A 62 -9.94 -2.28 -7.00
CA ARG A 62 -9.72 -3.57 -7.64
C ARG A 62 -8.43 -4.21 -7.15
N VAL A 63 -8.48 -5.49 -6.85
CA VAL A 63 -7.30 -6.31 -6.56
C VAL A 63 -7.38 -7.61 -7.37
N ARG A 64 -6.24 -8.09 -7.86
CA ARG A 64 -6.13 -9.44 -8.43
C ARG A 64 -5.55 -10.38 -7.40
N VAL A 65 -6.15 -11.54 -7.26
CA VAL A 65 -5.72 -12.57 -6.32
C VAL A 65 -5.36 -13.84 -7.09
N LEU A 66 -4.13 -14.29 -6.95
CA LEU A 66 -3.72 -15.64 -7.31
C LEU A 66 -3.84 -16.47 -6.04
N ARG A 67 -4.68 -17.50 -6.07
CA ARG A 67 -4.82 -18.39 -4.92
C ARG A 67 -3.62 -19.33 -4.77
N ALA A 68 -3.35 -19.71 -3.53
CA ALA A 68 -2.40 -20.75 -3.19
C ALA A 68 -2.64 -22.04 -3.99
N ALA A 69 -1.58 -22.84 -4.17
CA ALA A 69 -1.61 -24.08 -4.95
C ALA A 69 -2.70 -25.05 -4.49
N ASP A 70 -2.85 -25.24 -3.19
CA ASP A 70 -4.03 -25.89 -2.59
C ASP A 70 -4.92 -24.86 -1.92
N PRO A 71 -6.04 -24.45 -2.55
CA PRO A 71 -6.94 -23.46 -1.99
C PRO A 71 -7.80 -23.97 -0.81
N LYS A 72 -7.68 -25.23 -0.41
CA LYS A 72 -8.38 -25.80 0.76
C LYS A 72 -7.55 -25.67 2.03
N GLU A 73 -6.24 -25.51 1.89
CA GLU A 73 -5.32 -25.32 3.00
C GLU A 73 -5.07 -23.83 3.24
N PRO A 74 -5.01 -23.41 4.51
CA PRO A 74 -4.62 -22.03 4.82
C PRO A 74 -3.26 -21.66 4.21
N ALA A 75 -3.15 -20.44 3.72
CA ALA A 75 -1.93 -19.97 3.07
C ALA A 75 -1.54 -18.56 3.53
N PRO A 76 -0.24 -18.26 3.63
CA PRO A 76 0.21 -16.89 3.84
C PRO A 76 -0.09 -16.02 2.61
N THR A 77 0.07 -14.69 2.76
CA THR A 77 -0.23 -13.74 1.69
C THR A 77 0.99 -12.89 1.31
N LEU A 78 1.28 -12.81 0.02
CA LEU A 78 2.24 -11.89 -0.57
C LEU A 78 1.49 -10.77 -1.31
N TYR A 79 1.69 -9.52 -0.90
CA TYR A 79 1.20 -8.33 -1.59
C TYR A 79 2.25 -7.84 -2.58
N LEU A 80 1.90 -7.69 -3.87
CA LEU A 80 2.77 -7.16 -4.92
C LEU A 80 2.23 -5.81 -5.40
N LEU A 81 2.89 -4.73 -5.04
CA LEU A 81 2.50 -3.38 -5.40
C LEU A 81 3.07 -2.97 -6.76
N ASN A 82 2.24 -2.36 -7.59
CA ASN A 82 2.65 -1.76 -8.86
C ASN A 82 3.42 -0.43 -8.64
N GLY A 83 4.11 0.04 -9.68
CA GLY A 83 4.86 1.29 -9.65
C GLY A 83 3.97 2.55 -9.71
N VAL A 84 4.54 3.63 -10.24
CA VAL A 84 3.94 4.98 -10.25
C VAL A 84 2.57 5.06 -10.91
N GLY A 85 2.26 4.19 -11.87
CA GLY A 85 0.96 4.14 -12.54
C GLY A 85 -0.14 3.38 -11.80
N GLY A 86 0.18 2.75 -10.67
CA GLY A 86 -0.80 1.93 -9.96
C GLY A 86 -1.34 0.74 -10.78
N GLY A 87 -0.59 0.29 -11.78
CA GLY A 87 -0.96 -0.80 -12.67
C GLY A 87 -1.58 -0.38 -14.01
N SER A 88 -1.81 0.92 -14.24
CA SER A 88 -2.42 1.41 -15.50
C SER A 88 -1.43 1.54 -16.67
N ASP A 89 -0.14 1.64 -16.38
CA ASP A 89 0.95 1.79 -17.37
C ASP A 89 1.85 0.55 -17.45
N GLY A 90 1.29 -0.59 -17.08
CA GLY A 90 1.93 -1.89 -16.94
C GLY A 90 1.81 -2.38 -15.50
N ASN A 91 1.62 -3.68 -15.34
CA ASN A 91 1.42 -4.32 -14.06
C ASN A 91 2.05 -5.72 -14.04
N TRP A 92 2.10 -6.33 -12.87
CA TRP A 92 2.69 -7.66 -12.66
C TRP A 92 2.11 -8.74 -13.56
N LEU A 93 0.80 -8.68 -13.88
CA LEU A 93 0.13 -9.70 -14.70
C LEU A 93 0.47 -9.57 -16.17
N ASP A 94 0.58 -8.33 -16.68
CA ASP A 94 0.80 -8.07 -18.10
C ASP A 94 2.26 -8.13 -18.50
N ARG A 95 3.17 -7.93 -17.55
CA ARG A 95 4.59 -7.67 -17.81
C ARG A 95 5.52 -8.74 -17.27
N THR A 96 5.02 -9.72 -16.51
CA THR A 96 5.82 -10.79 -15.90
C THR A 96 5.12 -12.13 -15.97
N ASP A 97 5.84 -13.17 -15.62
CA ASP A 97 5.34 -14.54 -15.49
C ASP A 97 4.74 -14.83 -14.09
N VAL A 98 4.29 -13.81 -13.35
CA VAL A 98 3.83 -13.92 -11.96
C VAL A 98 2.82 -15.05 -11.75
N VAL A 99 1.87 -15.24 -12.68
CA VAL A 99 0.84 -16.30 -12.60
C VAL A 99 1.48 -17.68 -12.69
N GLU A 100 2.38 -17.87 -13.66
CA GLU A 100 3.09 -19.13 -13.87
C GLU A 100 4.08 -19.40 -12.74
N PHE A 101 4.80 -18.38 -12.27
CA PHE A 101 5.78 -18.52 -11.21
C PHE A 101 5.16 -18.94 -9.88
N PHE A 102 3.96 -18.44 -9.55
CA PHE A 102 3.30 -18.72 -8.26
C PHE A 102 2.30 -19.89 -8.33
N LYS A 103 2.04 -20.48 -9.49
CA LYS A 103 0.98 -21.51 -9.65
C LYS A 103 1.09 -22.71 -8.72
N ASP A 104 2.32 -23.12 -8.36
CA ASP A 104 2.61 -24.30 -7.57
C ASP A 104 3.06 -23.96 -6.13
N LYS A 105 2.94 -22.71 -5.72
CA LYS A 105 3.38 -22.24 -4.40
C LYS A 105 2.19 -22.10 -3.46
N GLN A 106 2.39 -22.49 -2.21
CA GLN A 106 1.37 -22.38 -1.16
C GLN A 106 1.38 -20.95 -0.58
N VAL A 107 0.95 -19.98 -1.38
CA VAL A 107 0.85 -18.56 -1.03
C VAL A 107 -0.27 -17.91 -1.82
N ASN A 108 -1.08 -17.07 -1.19
CA ASN A 108 -1.97 -16.16 -1.89
C ASN A 108 -1.16 -14.94 -2.36
N VAL A 109 -1.24 -14.58 -3.66
CA VAL A 109 -0.60 -13.37 -4.16
C VAL A 109 -1.67 -12.33 -4.47
N VAL A 110 -1.56 -11.16 -3.87
CA VAL A 110 -2.53 -10.06 -3.98
C VAL A 110 -1.88 -8.87 -4.67
N ILE A 111 -2.46 -8.44 -5.78
CA ILE A 111 -1.96 -7.34 -6.62
C ILE A 111 -3.01 -6.25 -6.65
N PRO A 112 -2.87 -5.19 -5.82
CA PRO A 112 -3.77 -4.04 -5.84
C PRO A 112 -3.57 -3.18 -7.09
N PHE A 113 -4.70 -2.62 -7.61
CA PHE A 113 -4.72 -1.67 -8.72
C PHE A 113 -5.21 -0.31 -8.23
N GLY A 114 -4.60 0.76 -8.73
CA GLY A 114 -4.86 2.13 -8.31
C GLY A 114 -3.70 2.72 -7.52
N GLY A 115 -3.92 3.89 -6.93
CA GLY A 115 -2.88 4.58 -6.17
C GLY A 115 -1.78 5.19 -7.04
N ALA A 116 -2.09 5.55 -8.29
CA ALA A 116 -1.13 6.22 -9.16
C ALA A 116 -0.57 7.49 -8.51
N GLY A 117 0.77 7.59 -8.41
CA GLY A 117 1.46 8.72 -7.80
C GLY A 117 1.28 8.86 -6.28
N SER A 118 0.58 7.94 -5.61
CA SER A 118 0.17 8.10 -4.22
C SER A 118 1.24 7.76 -3.18
N TYR A 119 2.33 7.11 -3.55
CA TYR A 119 3.25 6.43 -2.62
C TYR A 119 2.55 5.44 -1.69
N PHE A 120 1.34 5.01 -2.03
CA PHE A 120 0.49 4.18 -1.18
C PHE A 120 0.40 4.70 0.27
N ALA A 121 0.42 6.03 0.42
CA ALA A 121 0.36 6.74 1.69
C ALA A 121 -1.05 7.27 1.99
N ASP A 122 -1.28 7.63 3.25
CA ASP A 122 -2.45 8.41 3.65
C ASP A 122 -2.12 9.89 3.52
N TRP A 123 -2.75 10.55 2.57
CA TRP A 123 -2.54 11.97 2.32
C TRP A 123 -3.30 12.82 3.34
N ARG A 124 -2.71 13.93 3.75
CA ARG A 124 -3.32 14.86 4.72
C ARG A 124 -4.57 15.54 4.18
N THR A 125 -4.55 15.89 2.88
CA THR A 125 -5.66 16.51 2.19
C THR A 125 -5.92 15.81 0.87
N ASP A 126 -7.18 15.82 0.44
CA ASP A 126 -7.55 15.28 -0.86
C ASP A 126 -6.91 16.13 -1.98
N ASP A 127 -6.38 15.45 -2.99
CA ASP A 127 -5.73 16.12 -4.12
C ASP A 127 -6.78 16.41 -5.22
N PRO A 128 -6.74 17.60 -5.85
CA PRO A 128 -7.72 17.94 -6.88
C PRO A 128 -7.72 17.01 -8.09
N VAL A 129 -6.60 16.32 -8.37
CA VAL A 129 -6.44 15.42 -9.51
C VAL A 129 -6.48 13.97 -9.08
N LEU A 130 -5.73 13.61 -8.04
CA LEU A 130 -5.61 12.24 -7.59
C LEU A 130 -6.71 11.82 -6.60
N GLY A 131 -7.49 12.76 -6.10
CA GLY A 131 -8.58 12.51 -5.17
C GLY A 131 -8.12 12.15 -3.76
N LYS A 132 -8.98 11.42 -3.06
CA LYS A 132 -8.75 10.97 -1.68
C LYS A 132 -7.78 9.79 -1.65
N GLN A 133 -6.65 9.96 -0.99
CA GLN A 133 -5.62 8.95 -0.87
C GLN A 133 -5.50 8.47 0.58
N ARG A 134 -5.93 7.23 0.86
CA ARG A 134 -5.82 6.55 2.16
C ARG A 134 -5.30 5.13 1.97
N TRP A 135 -4.29 5.02 1.13
CA TRP A 135 -3.74 3.73 0.72
C TRP A 135 -3.03 2.99 1.84
N ALA A 136 -2.36 3.71 2.76
CA ALA A 136 -1.74 3.06 3.90
C ALA A 136 -2.80 2.39 4.79
N THR A 137 -3.88 3.10 5.11
CA THR A 137 -5.03 2.51 5.82
C THR A 137 -5.61 1.32 5.06
N PHE A 138 -5.83 1.44 3.74
CA PHE A 138 -6.36 0.35 2.93
C PHE A 138 -5.47 -0.90 2.99
N LEU A 139 -4.18 -0.76 2.74
CA LEU A 139 -3.23 -1.87 2.63
C LEU A 139 -2.87 -2.49 3.98
N THR A 140 -3.00 -1.74 5.10
CA THR A 140 -2.58 -2.26 6.40
C THR A 140 -3.73 -2.61 7.34
N LYS A 141 -4.92 -2.02 7.16
CA LYS A 141 -6.05 -2.20 8.09
C LYS A 141 -7.28 -2.80 7.43
N GLU A 142 -7.53 -2.48 6.15
CA GLU A 142 -8.77 -2.84 5.47
C GLU A 142 -8.60 -4.09 4.63
N LEU A 143 -7.63 -4.13 3.74
CA LEU A 143 -7.43 -5.22 2.79
C LEU A 143 -7.00 -6.55 3.43
N PRO A 144 -6.01 -6.61 4.36
CA PRO A 144 -5.52 -7.88 4.88
C PRO A 144 -6.60 -8.73 5.55
N PRO A 145 -7.44 -8.23 6.48
CA PRO A 145 -8.47 -9.06 7.09
C PRO A 145 -9.55 -9.54 6.10
N VAL A 146 -9.84 -8.76 5.06
CA VAL A 146 -10.78 -9.15 4.00
C VAL A 146 -10.21 -10.30 3.17
N ILE A 147 -8.93 -10.22 2.80
CA ILE A 147 -8.23 -11.29 2.05
C ILE A 147 -8.10 -12.55 2.88
N ASP A 148 -7.71 -12.44 4.15
CA ASP A 148 -7.58 -13.58 5.04
C ASP A 148 -8.92 -14.32 5.24
N ALA A 149 -10.00 -13.59 5.43
CA ALA A 149 -11.33 -14.17 5.61
C ALA A 149 -11.85 -14.88 4.36
N GLU A 150 -11.63 -14.29 3.17
CA GLU A 150 -12.17 -14.84 1.91
C GLU A 150 -11.28 -15.94 1.31
N PHE A 151 -9.95 -15.82 1.42
CA PHE A 151 -9.02 -16.71 0.74
C PHE A 151 -8.24 -17.64 1.69
N GLY A 152 -8.69 -17.77 2.94
CA GLY A 152 -8.08 -18.66 3.93
C GLY A 152 -6.67 -18.22 4.32
N GLY A 153 -6.47 -16.92 4.53
CA GLY A 153 -5.18 -16.38 4.94
C GLY A 153 -4.77 -16.82 6.36
N THR A 154 -3.48 -17.01 6.57
CA THR A 154 -2.92 -17.36 7.90
C THR A 154 -2.60 -16.12 8.76
N GLY A 155 -2.77 -14.90 8.22
CA GLY A 155 -2.29 -13.67 8.83
C GLY A 155 -0.79 -13.44 8.70
N ALA A 156 -0.04 -14.39 8.14
CA ALA A 156 1.37 -14.21 7.82
C ALA A 156 1.50 -13.49 6.46
N ASN A 157 2.01 -12.26 6.48
CA ASN A 157 2.05 -11.42 5.30
C ASN A 157 3.48 -11.03 4.92
N ALA A 158 3.73 -10.90 3.61
CA ALA A 158 4.89 -10.24 3.03
C ALA A 158 4.42 -9.19 2.02
N ILE A 159 5.26 -8.19 1.74
CA ILE A 159 4.94 -7.15 0.78
C ILE A 159 6.16 -6.84 -0.10
N ALA A 160 5.94 -6.71 -1.39
CA ALA A 160 6.97 -6.25 -2.31
C ALA A 160 6.41 -5.20 -3.27
N GLY A 161 7.28 -4.36 -3.79
CA GLY A 161 6.91 -3.32 -4.74
C GLY A 161 8.08 -2.81 -5.52
N LEU A 162 7.79 -2.27 -6.70
CA LEU A 162 8.78 -1.74 -7.62
C LEU A 162 8.71 -0.21 -7.70
N SER A 163 9.84 0.43 -8.00
CA SER A 163 9.88 1.88 -8.25
C SER A 163 9.30 2.70 -7.09
N MET A 164 8.26 3.50 -7.32
CA MET A 164 7.53 4.23 -6.27
C MET A 164 7.14 3.30 -5.11
N ALA A 165 6.56 2.14 -5.42
CA ALA A 165 6.14 1.18 -4.40
C ALA A 165 7.31 0.55 -3.64
N GLY A 166 8.50 0.47 -4.23
CA GLY A 166 9.72 0.05 -3.54
C GLY A 166 10.09 0.94 -2.34
N THR A 167 9.67 2.21 -2.35
CA THR A 167 9.71 3.09 -1.17
C THR A 167 8.56 2.80 -0.22
N SER A 168 7.36 2.65 -0.77
CA SER A 168 6.11 2.52 -0.01
C SER A 168 6.07 1.28 0.86
N VAL A 169 6.61 0.14 0.41
CA VAL A 169 6.62 -1.10 1.20
C VAL A 169 7.35 -0.94 2.53
N PHE A 170 8.39 -0.12 2.57
CA PHE A 170 9.05 0.23 3.83
C PHE A 170 8.18 1.13 4.70
N GLN A 171 7.53 2.14 4.11
CA GLN A 171 6.63 3.05 4.84
C GLN A 171 5.47 2.28 5.46
N LEU A 172 4.87 1.34 4.72
CA LEU A 172 3.77 0.49 5.19
C LEU A 172 4.21 -0.44 6.33
N ALA A 173 5.37 -1.09 6.20
CA ALA A 173 5.89 -1.97 7.24
C ALA A 173 6.29 -1.22 8.53
N LEU A 174 6.85 -0.02 8.39
CA LEU A 174 7.21 0.84 9.52
C LEU A 174 5.97 1.46 10.18
N GLY A 175 4.94 1.77 9.40
CA GLY A 175 3.67 2.31 9.89
C GLY A 175 2.81 1.28 10.63
N GLU A 176 3.00 -0.02 10.35
CA GLU A 176 2.28 -1.13 10.98
C GLU A 176 3.27 -2.27 11.33
N PRO A 177 4.03 -2.11 12.41
CA PRO A 177 5.03 -3.09 12.81
C PRO A 177 4.42 -4.48 13.07
N GLY A 178 5.04 -5.50 12.50
CA GLY A 178 4.61 -6.90 12.65
C GLY A 178 3.57 -7.38 11.64
N LEU A 179 2.93 -6.49 10.87
CA LEU A 179 1.98 -6.91 9.83
C LEU A 179 2.68 -7.66 8.69
N TYR A 180 3.85 -7.17 8.27
CA TYR A 180 4.63 -7.76 7.18
C TYR A 180 5.92 -8.39 7.74
N ARG A 181 6.05 -9.71 7.61
CA ARG A 181 7.23 -10.48 8.05
C ARG A 181 8.43 -10.26 7.14
N ALA A 182 8.18 -9.94 5.88
CA ALA A 182 9.22 -9.63 4.90
C ALA A 182 8.82 -8.49 3.97
N ILE A 183 9.81 -7.74 3.50
CA ILE A 183 9.67 -6.63 2.54
C ILE A 183 10.60 -6.85 1.36
N GLY A 184 10.09 -6.59 0.13
CA GLY A 184 10.87 -6.55 -1.10
C GLY A 184 10.79 -5.18 -1.78
N SER A 185 11.93 -4.54 -2.00
CA SER A 185 12.01 -3.28 -2.72
C SER A 185 12.83 -3.42 -3.98
N TYR A 186 12.18 -3.29 -5.14
CA TYR A 186 12.81 -3.39 -6.44
C TYR A 186 12.94 -1.99 -7.05
N SER A 187 14.16 -1.52 -7.19
CA SER A 187 14.47 -0.18 -7.72
C SER A 187 13.75 0.96 -6.98
N GLY A 188 13.64 0.86 -5.64
CA GLY A 188 13.05 1.90 -4.79
C GLY A 188 14.08 2.91 -4.30
N CYS A 189 13.61 4.12 -3.91
CA CYS A 189 14.44 5.12 -3.24
C CYS A 189 13.83 5.51 -1.90
N VAL A 190 14.33 4.93 -0.81
CA VAL A 190 13.71 5.00 0.53
C VAL A 190 14.05 6.27 1.33
N ARG A 191 14.88 7.15 0.80
CA ARG A 191 15.17 8.47 1.39
C ARG A 191 14.18 9.48 0.86
N THR A 192 13.28 9.97 1.69
CA THR A 192 12.19 10.86 1.27
C THR A 192 12.29 12.27 1.81
N SER A 193 13.06 12.50 2.88
CA SER A 193 13.04 13.78 3.62
C SER A 193 14.18 14.73 3.27
N ASP A 194 15.31 14.25 2.78
CA ASP A 194 16.39 15.12 2.32
C ASP A 194 16.07 15.81 0.98
N PRO A 195 16.80 16.86 0.59
CA PRO A 195 16.46 17.63 -0.61
C PRO A 195 16.36 16.79 -1.90
N ARG A 196 17.16 15.72 -2.06
CA ARG A 196 17.09 14.83 -3.23
C ARG A 196 15.88 13.92 -3.13
N GLY A 197 15.65 13.32 -1.97
CA GLY A 197 14.48 12.47 -1.72
C GLY A 197 13.18 13.23 -1.95
N GLN A 198 13.06 14.44 -1.41
CA GLN A 198 11.91 15.30 -1.65
C GLN A 198 11.74 15.65 -3.14
N ALA A 199 12.82 15.90 -3.87
CA ALA A 199 12.77 16.17 -5.30
C ALA A 199 12.24 14.94 -6.06
N ILE A 200 12.73 13.74 -5.73
CA ILE A 200 12.24 12.48 -6.31
C ILE A 200 10.76 12.28 -6.04
N VAL A 201 10.33 12.39 -4.79
CA VAL A 201 8.91 12.22 -4.41
C VAL A 201 8.03 13.22 -5.16
N ARG A 202 8.40 14.50 -5.18
CA ARG A 202 7.63 15.53 -5.90
C ARG A 202 7.58 15.27 -7.41
N THR A 203 8.67 14.78 -8.01
CA THR A 203 8.71 14.42 -9.43
C THR A 203 7.78 13.24 -9.72
N VAL A 204 7.81 12.20 -8.89
CA VAL A 204 6.95 11.01 -9.04
C VAL A 204 5.47 11.38 -8.88
N VAL A 205 5.11 12.10 -7.83
CA VAL A 205 3.73 12.59 -7.62
C VAL A 205 3.30 13.51 -8.76
N GLY A 206 4.15 14.48 -9.13
CA GLY A 206 3.89 15.43 -10.21
C GLY A 206 3.76 14.79 -11.60
N SER A 207 4.42 13.63 -11.84
CA SER A 207 4.26 12.88 -13.09
C SER A 207 2.84 12.35 -13.30
N ARG A 208 2.04 12.30 -12.24
CA ARG A 208 0.60 11.97 -12.24
C ARG A 208 -0.28 13.19 -11.97
N LEU A 209 0.27 14.38 -12.14
CA LEU A 209 -0.40 15.67 -11.94
C LEU A 209 -0.83 15.95 -10.49
N GLY A 210 -0.37 15.15 -9.53
CA GLY A 210 -0.62 15.36 -8.10
C GLY A 210 0.33 16.38 -7.49
N ASN A 211 0.01 16.81 -6.27
CA ASN A 211 0.84 17.71 -5.48
C ASN A 211 1.29 17.04 -4.17
N ALA A 212 2.59 16.76 -4.06
CA ALA A 212 3.15 16.13 -2.86
C ALA A 212 2.95 16.95 -1.57
N ALA A 213 2.64 18.25 -1.65
CA ALA A 213 2.28 19.04 -0.48
C ALA A 213 0.93 18.61 0.12
N ASN A 214 0.02 18.04 -0.67
CA ASN A 214 -1.22 17.46 -0.17
C ASN A 214 -0.97 16.14 0.58
N MET A 215 0.14 15.47 0.30
CA MET A 215 0.56 14.26 0.98
C MET A 215 1.21 14.55 2.33
N TRP A 216 2.31 15.30 2.37
CA TRP A 216 3.14 15.50 3.58
C TRP A 216 3.41 16.97 3.90
N GLY A 217 2.72 17.92 3.29
CA GLY A 217 2.92 19.34 3.52
C GLY A 217 4.09 19.95 2.74
N PRO A 218 4.43 21.22 3.01
CA PRO A 218 5.56 21.89 2.38
C PRO A 218 6.89 21.21 2.74
N PRO A 219 7.98 21.51 2.01
CA PRO A 219 9.28 20.83 2.20
C PRO A 219 9.86 20.90 3.62
N THR A 220 9.46 21.87 4.40
CA THR A 220 9.89 22.07 5.81
C THR A 220 9.01 21.34 6.82
N ASP A 221 7.94 20.69 6.37
CA ASP A 221 7.02 20.00 7.28
C ASP A 221 7.67 18.73 7.86
N PRO A 222 7.52 18.47 9.18
CA PRO A 222 8.10 17.30 9.82
C PRO A 222 7.54 15.97 9.33
N ALA A 223 6.41 15.96 8.62
CA ALA A 223 5.88 14.74 8.02
C ALA A 223 6.84 14.11 6.99
N TRP A 224 7.66 14.90 6.32
CA TRP A 224 8.67 14.34 5.41
C TRP A 224 9.65 13.43 6.14
N SER A 225 10.18 13.86 7.29
CA SER A 225 11.08 13.02 8.09
C SER A 225 10.35 11.90 8.83
N ALA A 226 9.10 12.12 9.24
CA ALA A 226 8.29 11.08 9.86
C ALA A 226 7.98 9.91 8.88
N ASN A 227 7.92 10.19 7.58
CA ASN A 227 7.67 9.18 6.53
C ASN A 227 8.96 8.80 5.76
N ASP A 228 10.13 9.01 6.33
CA ASP A 228 11.41 8.65 5.72
C ASP A 228 11.92 7.30 6.26
N PRO A 229 11.80 6.20 5.47
CA PRO A 229 12.22 4.89 5.95
C PRO A 229 13.71 4.77 6.26
N TYR A 230 14.55 5.56 5.59
CA TYR A 230 15.98 5.57 5.87
C TYR A 230 16.29 6.05 7.29
N LEU A 231 15.57 7.07 7.76
CA LEU A 231 15.73 7.59 9.12
C LEU A 231 15.24 6.59 10.17
N HIS A 232 14.17 5.88 9.86
CA HIS A 232 13.50 4.94 10.76
C HIS A 232 13.91 3.47 10.54
N ALA A 233 14.97 3.21 9.76
CA ALA A 233 15.39 1.85 9.39
C ALA A 233 15.66 0.94 10.59
N GLU A 234 15.97 1.45 11.78
CA GLU A 234 16.17 0.64 12.98
C GLU A 234 14.93 -0.16 13.39
N ALA A 235 13.74 0.34 13.13
CA ALA A 235 12.47 -0.33 13.43
C ALA A 235 12.19 -1.53 12.51
N LEU A 236 13.03 -1.78 11.48
CA LEU A 236 12.96 -2.97 10.63
C LEU A 236 13.54 -4.24 11.29
N ARG A 237 14.05 -4.15 12.53
CA ARG A 237 14.54 -5.34 13.25
C ARG A 237 13.45 -6.40 13.37
N GLY A 238 13.78 -7.62 12.92
CA GLY A 238 12.83 -8.73 12.91
C GLY A 238 12.02 -8.88 11.62
N THR A 239 12.12 -7.92 10.69
CA THR A 239 11.56 -8.01 9.35
C THR A 239 12.64 -8.46 8.37
N ASP A 240 12.37 -9.47 7.53
CA ASP A 240 13.30 -9.88 6.49
C ASP A 240 13.24 -8.88 5.31
N VAL A 241 14.40 -8.49 4.81
CA VAL A 241 14.52 -7.43 3.81
C VAL A 241 15.23 -7.94 2.57
N TYR A 242 14.59 -7.75 1.41
CA TYR A 242 15.22 -7.89 0.10
C TYR A 242 15.21 -6.53 -0.63
N ILE A 243 16.38 -6.10 -1.11
CA ILE A 243 16.50 -4.86 -1.90
C ILE A 243 17.31 -5.10 -3.16
N SER A 244 16.85 -4.56 -4.28
CA SER A 244 17.53 -4.69 -5.56
C SER A 244 17.53 -3.41 -6.37
N SER A 245 18.54 -3.24 -7.21
CA SER A 245 18.60 -2.22 -8.25
C SER A 245 19.70 -2.54 -9.26
N GLY A 246 19.52 -2.14 -10.52
CA GLY A 246 20.58 -2.08 -11.54
C GLY A 246 21.34 -0.76 -11.51
N THR A 247 22.31 -0.60 -12.41
CA THR A 247 23.12 0.63 -12.50
C THR A 247 22.59 1.67 -13.49
N GLY A 248 21.56 1.32 -14.28
CA GLY A 248 21.11 2.11 -15.43
C GLY A 248 21.90 1.83 -16.72
N ILE A 249 23.03 1.12 -16.65
CA ILE A 249 23.72 0.64 -17.85
C ILE A 249 22.85 -0.43 -18.51
N PRO A 250 22.54 -0.34 -19.79
CA PRO A 250 21.72 -1.35 -20.47
C PRO A 250 22.25 -2.78 -20.29
N GLY A 251 21.36 -3.73 -20.11
CA GLY A 251 21.69 -5.12 -19.84
C GLY A 251 20.80 -6.10 -20.61
N PRO A 252 20.73 -7.38 -20.19
CA PRO A 252 20.11 -8.47 -20.98
C PRO A 252 18.65 -8.25 -21.34
N TYR A 253 17.88 -7.53 -20.53
CA TYR A 253 16.46 -7.26 -20.78
C TYR A 253 16.20 -5.94 -21.49
N ASP A 254 17.22 -5.14 -21.78
CA ASP A 254 17.10 -3.89 -22.53
C ASP A 254 17.20 -4.15 -24.04
N THR A 255 16.25 -4.94 -24.53
CA THR A 255 16.11 -5.38 -25.92
C THR A 255 14.66 -5.21 -26.36
N VAL A 256 14.42 -5.28 -27.68
CA VAL A 256 13.04 -5.24 -28.23
C VAL A 256 12.20 -6.38 -27.64
N ALA A 257 12.78 -7.57 -27.47
CA ALA A 257 12.08 -8.71 -26.85
C ALA A 257 11.77 -8.43 -25.36
N GLY A 258 12.72 -7.88 -24.59
CA GLY A 258 12.51 -7.48 -23.20
C GLY A 258 11.50 -6.35 -23.04
N ALA A 259 11.33 -5.52 -24.06
CA ALA A 259 10.27 -4.52 -24.16
C ALA A 259 8.97 -5.09 -24.81
N GLN A 260 8.78 -6.42 -24.79
CA GLN A 260 7.61 -7.12 -25.32
C GLN A 260 7.32 -6.81 -26.81
N GLY A 261 8.35 -6.59 -27.60
CA GLY A 261 8.23 -6.30 -29.04
C GLY A 261 7.98 -4.83 -29.36
N ASP A 262 7.97 -3.92 -28.39
CA ASP A 262 7.71 -2.48 -28.58
C ASP A 262 9.03 -1.67 -28.60
N PRO A 263 9.50 -1.17 -29.77
CA PRO A 263 10.70 -0.34 -29.85
C PRO A 263 10.56 1.02 -29.16
N ALA A 264 9.34 1.57 -29.06
CA ALA A 264 9.11 2.84 -28.37
C ALA A 264 9.29 2.64 -26.86
N GLN A 265 8.76 1.55 -26.31
CA GLN A 265 8.99 1.14 -24.93
C GLN A 265 10.49 0.97 -24.63
N LEU A 266 11.23 0.27 -25.50
CA LEU A 266 12.68 0.12 -25.37
C LEU A 266 13.37 1.48 -25.35
N THR A 267 12.99 2.39 -26.26
CA THR A 267 13.56 3.75 -26.29
C THR A 267 13.33 4.48 -24.94
N MET A 268 12.15 4.39 -24.37
CA MET A 268 11.85 4.97 -23.06
C MET A 268 12.68 4.34 -21.94
N GLN A 269 12.88 3.01 -21.95
CA GLN A 269 13.75 2.31 -21.02
C GLN A 269 15.19 2.83 -21.08
N LEU A 270 15.73 2.97 -22.30
CA LEU A 270 17.13 3.39 -22.50
C LEU A 270 17.35 4.88 -22.21
N LEU A 271 16.37 5.77 -22.48
CA LEU A 271 16.52 7.21 -22.26
C LEU A 271 16.19 7.64 -20.83
N PHE A 272 15.05 7.21 -20.32
CA PHE A 272 14.55 7.62 -19.01
C PHE A 272 14.79 6.57 -17.93
N GLY A 273 14.56 5.30 -18.27
CA GLY A 273 14.73 4.20 -17.33
C GLY A 273 16.19 4.05 -16.88
N ALA A 274 17.16 4.29 -17.74
CA ALA A 274 18.57 4.28 -17.38
C ALA A 274 18.90 5.32 -16.28
N GLY A 275 18.44 6.56 -16.46
CA GLY A 275 18.65 7.62 -15.49
C GLY A 275 17.93 7.36 -14.15
N LEU A 276 16.68 6.89 -14.20
CA LEU A 276 15.92 6.52 -13.00
C LEU A 276 16.64 5.41 -12.23
N GLU A 277 17.09 4.35 -12.92
CA GLU A 277 17.76 3.22 -12.26
C GLU A 277 19.09 3.62 -11.64
N ALA A 278 19.86 4.50 -12.27
CA ALA A 278 21.08 5.05 -11.68
C ALA A 278 20.80 5.79 -10.36
N VAL A 279 19.69 6.52 -10.29
CA VAL A 279 19.27 7.22 -9.06
C VAL A 279 18.83 6.22 -7.98
N THR A 280 17.99 5.24 -8.33
CA THR A 280 17.54 4.23 -7.37
C THR A 280 18.67 3.33 -6.89
N ASN A 281 19.67 3.09 -7.72
CA ASN A 281 20.89 2.38 -7.34
C ASN A 281 21.63 3.08 -6.19
N LEU A 282 21.84 4.39 -6.30
CA LEU A 282 22.46 5.18 -5.23
C LEU A 282 21.65 5.11 -3.94
N CYS A 283 20.32 5.20 -4.04
CA CYS A 283 19.43 5.07 -2.88
C CYS A 283 19.55 3.67 -2.24
N THR A 284 19.58 2.61 -3.05
CA THR A 284 19.69 1.22 -2.60
C THR A 284 21.03 0.96 -1.92
N GLN A 285 22.15 1.50 -2.47
CA GLN A 285 23.45 1.43 -1.82
C GLN A 285 23.44 2.12 -0.45
N GLN A 286 22.86 3.32 -0.36
CA GLN A 286 22.77 4.05 0.90
C GLN A 286 21.92 3.28 1.94
N LEU A 287 20.81 2.66 1.52
CA LEU A 287 20.01 1.83 2.42
C LEU A 287 20.79 0.60 2.87
N ARG A 288 21.46 -0.12 1.96
CA ARG A 288 22.36 -1.24 2.31
C ARG A 288 23.34 -0.84 3.41
N ASP A 289 24.06 0.26 3.20
CA ASP A 289 25.07 0.74 4.15
C ASP A 289 24.45 1.12 5.50
N ARG A 290 23.25 1.70 5.49
CA ARG A 290 22.48 2.02 6.70
C ARG A 290 22.10 0.76 7.46
N LEU A 291 21.52 -0.25 6.77
CA LEU A 291 21.15 -1.52 7.38
C LEU A 291 22.36 -2.26 7.96
N GLN A 292 23.48 -2.27 7.24
CA GLN A 292 24.74 -2.82 7.73
C GLN A 292 25.22 -2.12 8.99
N THR A 293 25.21 -0.78 9.02
CA THR A 293 25.59 0.02 10.18
C THR A 293 24.71 -0.28 11.41
N LEU A 294 23.43 -0.55 11.18
CA LEU A 294 22.47 -0.90 12.23
C LEU A 294 22.53 -2.39 12.63
N GLY A 295 23.32 -3.20 11.93
CA GLY A 295 23.35 -4.66 12.13
C GLY A 295 22.01 -5.33 11.81
N ILE A 296 21.27 -4.82 10.80
CA ILE A 296 20.02 -5.40 10.33
C ILE A 296 20.32 -6.23 9.08
N PRO A 297 20.08 -7.55 9.10
CA PRO A 297 20.28 -8.40 7.94
C PRO A 297 19.38 -7.99 6.77
N ALA A 298 19.94 -7.98 5.55
CA ALA A 298 19.20 -7.78 4.32
C ALA A 298 19.85 -8.55 3.18
N THR A 299 19.04 -9.13 2.32
CA THR A 299 19.48 -9.67 1.03
C THR A 299 19.54 -8.53 0.03
N VAL A 300 20.70 -8.30 -0.57
CA VAL A 300 20.97 -7.16 -1.44
C VAL A 300 21.43 -7.65 -2.81
N ASP A 301 20.69 -7.31 -3.86
CA ASP A 301 21.02 -7.59 -5.25
C ASP A 301 21.32 -6.30 -6.03
N LEU A 302 22.55 -5.85 -6.03
CA LEU A 302 23.00 -4.72 -6.82
C LEU A 302 23.62 -5.23 -8.13
N ARG A 303 22.84 -5.18 -9.19
CA ARG A 303 23.25 -5.65 -10.52
C ARG A 303 24.23 -4.67 -11.17
N PRO A 304 25.24 -5.17 -11.92
CA PRO A 304 26.21 -4.32 -12.61
C PRO A 304 25.62 -3.59 -13.83
N ASN A 305 24.42 -3.98 -14.26
CA ASN A 305 23.65 -3.41 -15.37
C ASN A 305 22.17 -3.47 -15.10
N GLY A 306 21.35 -3.02 -16.05
CA GLY A 306 19.89 -3.01 -16.01
C GLY A 306 19.32 -1.61 -15.86
N THR A 307 18.29 -1.33 -16.64
CA THR A 307 17.49 -0.12 -16.59
C THR A 307 16.28 -0.30 -15.69
N HIS A 308 15.47 0.75 -15.52
CA HIS A 308 14.25 0.76 -14.74
C HIS A 308 13.11 0.09 -15.51
N SER A 309 13.09 -1.25 -15.56
CA SER A 309 12.19 -1.99 -16.44
C SER A 309 11.77 -3.36 -15.94
N TRP A 310 10.67 -3.87 -16.52
CA TRP A 310 9.93 -5.04 -16.03
C TRP A 310 10.73 -6.34 -16.05
N GLY A 311 11.58 -6.56 -17.05
CA GLY A 311 12.37 -7.79 -17.11
C GLY A 311 13.32 -7.97 -15.92
N TYR A 312 13.81 -6.85 -15.34
CA TYR A 312 14.61 -6.92 -14.12
C TYR A 312 13.75 -7.13 -12.88
N TRP A 313 12.57 -6.51 -12.81
CA TRP A 313 11.65 -6.68 -11.66
C TRP A 313 11.06 -8.08 -11.60
N GLU A 314 10.82 -8.71 -12.75
CA GLU A 314 10.46 -10.14 -12.81
C GLU A 314 11.55 -11.01 -12.18
N GLN A 315 12.82 -10.79 -12.55
CA GLN A 315 13.94 -11.50 -11.95
C GLN A 315 14.10 -11.21 -10.46
N ASP A 316 13.83 -9.97 -10.03
CA ASP A 316 13.87 -9.58 -8.62
C ASP A 316 12.76 -10.29 -7.84
N MET A 317 11.56 -10.43 -8.40
CA MET A 317 10.46 -11.21 -7.83
C MET A 317 10.88 -12.67 -7.61
N HIS A 318 11.48 -13.32 -8.62
CA HIS A 318 11.97 -14.69 -8.51
C HIS A 318 13.06 -14.84 -7.45
N LYS A 319 14.04 -13.94 -7.43
CA LYS A 319 15.18 -13.98 -6.50
C LYS A 319 14.80 -13.65 -5.06
N SER A 320 13.78 -12.82 -4.85
CA SER A 320 13.29 -12.46 -3.52
C SER A 320 12.41 -13.56 -2.90
N TRP A 321 11.82 -14.44 -3.71
CA TRP A 321 10.89 -15.45 -3.21
C TRP A 321 11.45 -16.31 -2.08
N PRO A 322 12.70 -16.85 -2.12
CA PRO A 322 13.23 -17.62 -0.99
C PRO A 322 13.25 -16.86 0.33
N VAL A 323 13.45 -15.53 0.31
CA VAL A 323 13.39 -14.67 1.50
C VAL A 323 11.96 -14.59 2.03
N PHE A 324 10.99 -14.40 1.13
CA PHE A 324 9.57 -14.34 1.51
C PHE A 324 9.07 -15.69 2.00
N GLU A 325 9.38 -16.77 1.28
CA GLU A 325 8.97 -18.12 1.66
C GLU A 325 9.47 -18.49 3.05
N ALA A 326 10.74 -18.23 3.35
CA ALA A 326 11.31 -18.47 4.66
C ALA A 326 10.63 -17.65 5.76
N ALA A 327 10.33 -16.37 5.50
CA ALA A 327 9.67 -15.49 6.45
C ALA A 327 8.20 -15.87 6.69
N LEU A 328 7.48 -16.22 5.63
CA LEU A 328 6.06 -16.57 5.69
C LEU A 328 5.82 -17.90 6.39
N ASN A 329 6.77 -18.84 6.30
CA ASN A 329 6.69 -20.18 6.92
C ASN A 329 7.26 -20.23 8.35
N ARG A 330 7.77 -19.13 8.88
CA ARG A 330 8.17 -19.09 10.30
C ARG A 330 6.95 -19.26 11.20
N ALA A 331 7.11 -20.12 12.22
CA ALA A 331 6.09 -20.33 13.25
C ALA A 331 5.87 -19.07 14.12
#